data_0225237b27401e2e20f6e2a8a53c448e
#
_entry.id   0225237b27401e2e20f6e2a8a53c448e
#
_cell.length_a   1.000
_cell.length_b   1.000
_cell.length_c   1.000
_cell.angle_alpha   90.00
_cell.angle_beta   90.00
_cell.angle_gamma   90.00
#
_symmetry.space_group_name_H-M   'P 1'
#
loop_
_entity.id
_entity.type
_entity.pdbx_description
1 polymer ?
#
loop_
_entity_poly.entity_id
_entity_poly.type
_entity_poly.pdbx_seq_one_letter_code
_entity_poly.pdbx_strand_id
1 'polypeptide(L)'
;MINTYTIILISFLLILMAIIYRHEEAKYKTKIKIKPGMEYKIREKKYKVPNIKMVGDGFLLREDFMIKIRRLYLMSYLFFKKKNILTWVSGGTLLGFIRHKTFMPWDDDIDMHTFIENKSYMFSEQFKDDLDKVGLECLIMEGLTEEKSHYKGGIRMRMKGYKNPVMDIFFVEKVGNEVKKIENWNTEGNEYNLKETWKNNILLPIKGEFIDGMTVNIPNKPEEMLTLQYGEDWNKVMYCSHPPHTLAFDLLDFIWH
;
A
#
# COMPACT_ATOMS: atom_id res chain seq x y z
N MET A 1 35.22 1.42 -21.90
CA MET A 1 35.80 1.73 -20.54
C MET A 1 35.04 2.91 -19.97
N ILE A 2 34.41 2.72 -18.81
CA ILE A 2 33.74 3.81 -18.06
C ILE A 2 34.87 4.70 -17.54
N ASN A 3 34.82 6.02 -17.83
CA ASN A 3 35.88 6.91 -17.40
C ASN A 3 35.70 7.26 -15.90
N THR A 4 36.79 7.70 -15.25
CA THR A 4 36.82 8.02 -13.82
C THR A 4 35.76 9.10 -13.45
N TYR A 5 35.51 10.06 -14.31
CA TYR A 5 34.50 11.10 -14.07
C TYR A 5 33.08 10.52 -14.02
N THR A 6 32.77 9.54 -14.87
CA THR A 6 31.47 8.85 -14.85
C THR A 6 31.27 8.09 -13.53
N ILE A 7 32.33 7.42 -13.04
CA ILE A 7 32.26 6.71 -11.74
C ILE A 7 32.03 7.68 -10.59
N ILE A 8 32.76 8.81 -10.57
CA ILE A 8 32.60 9.84 -9.54
C ILE A 8 31.19 10.43 -9.57
N LEU A 9 30.65 10.73 -10.75
CA LEU A 9 29.30 11.27 -10.90
C LEU A 9 28.25 10.28 -10.40
N ILE A 10 28.34 9.01 -10.77
CA ILE A 10 27.42 7.96 -10.30
C ILE A 10 27.50 7.82 -8.78
N SER A 11 28.71 7.81 -8.21
CA SER A 11 28.88 7.72 -6.75
C SER A 11 28.28 8.91 -6.02
N PHE A 12 28.47 10.12 -6.56
CA PHE A 12 27.84 11.33 -6.00
C PHE A 12 26.32 11.28 -6.07
N LEU A 13 25.74 10.86 -7.18
CA LEU A 13 24.30 10.70 -7.33
C LEU A 13 23.73 9.67 -6.35
N LEU A 14 24.41 8.54 -6.16
CA LEU A 14 24.00 7.51 -5.19
C LEU A 14 24.04 8.03 -3.75
N ILE A 15 25.07 8.81 -3.39
CA ILE A 15 25.16 9.43 -2.07
C ILE A 15 24.05 10.46 -1.88
N LEU A 16 23.79 11.30 -2.88
CA LEU A 16 22.72 12.30 -2.83
C LEU A 16 21.36 11.62 -2.69
N MET A 17 21.11 10.57 -3.46
CA MET A 17 19.91 9.75 -3.35
C MET A 17 19.75 9.15 -1.94
N ALA A 18 20.82 8.62 -1.36
CA ALA A 18 20.79 8.07 0.01
C ALA A 18 20.49 9.15 1.06
N ILE A 19 20.99 10.37 0.88
CA ILE A 19 20.70 11.51 1.77
C ILE A 19 19.25 11.94 1.66
N ILE A 20 18.74 12.09 0.44
CA ILE A 20 17.32 12.43 0.18
C ILE A 20 16.42 11.35 0.81
N TYR A 21 16.75 10.10 0.59
CA TYR A 21 16.05 8.96 1.18
C TYR A 21 15.96 9.05 2.71
N ARG A 22 17.07 9.19 3.38
CA ARG A 22 17.09 9.30 4.85
C ARG A 22 16.31 10.52 5.35
N HIS A 23 16.31 11.61 4.58
CA HIS A 23 15.57 12.81 4.92
C HIS A 23 14.05 12.58 4.82
N GLU A 24 13.60 11.93 3.76
CA GLU A 24 12.18 11.61 3.59
C GLU A 24 11.68 10.60 4.65
N GLU A 25 12.44 9.52 4.90
CA GLU A 25 12.09 8.57 5.98
C GLU A 25 11.98 9.23 7.35
N ALA A 26 12.87 10.18 7.67
CA ALA A 26 12.83 10.91 8.94
C ALA A 26 11.56 11.73 9.13
N LYS A 27 10.79 12.02 8.07
CA LYS A 27 9.53 12.76 8.16
C LYS A 27 8.40 11.94 8.78
N TYR A 28 8.41 10.62 8.64
CA TYR A 28 7.32 9.76 9.10
C TYR A 28 7.75 8.54 9.93
N LYS A 29 9.03 8.15 9.91
CA LYS A 29 9.56 7.08 10.75
C LYS A 29 10.24 7.64 12.00
N THR A 30 10.14 6.90 13.10
CA THR A 30 10.92 7.16 14.30
C THR A 30 12.26 6.41 14.23
N LYS A 31 13.17 6.69 15.18
CA LYS A 31 14.39 5.89 15.39
C LYS A 31 14.10 4.62 16.22
N ILE A 32 12.86 4.37 16.60
CA ILE A 32 12.49 3.24 17.44
C ILE A 32 12.37 2.01 16.54
N LYS A 33 13.28 1.07 16.75
CA LYS A 33 13.26 -0.22 16.05
C LYS A 33 12.15 -1.11 16.61
N ILE A 34 11.34 -1.66 15.73
CA ILE A 34 10.27 -2.60 16.10
C ILE A 34 10.90 -3.89 16.65
N LYS A 35 10.24 -4.44 17.67
CA LYS A 35 10.61 -5.73 18.27
C LYS A 35 9.35 -6.59 18.48
N PRO A 36 9.47 -7.93 18.43
CA PRO A 36 8.38 -8.82 18.79
C PRO A 36 7.89 -8.52 20.22
N GLY A 37 6.57 -8.51 20.41
CA GLY A 37 5.94 -8.21 21.69
C GLY A 37 6.01 -6.75 22.15
N MET A 38 6.61 -5.85 21.38
CA MET A 38 6.74 -4.43 21.71
C MET A 38 5.36 -3.78 21.84
N GLU A 39 5.19 -2.94 22.86
CA GLU A 39 4.02 -2.07 23.00
C GLU A 39 4.31 -0.68 22.42
N TYR A 40 3.27 -0.09 21.83
CA TYR A 40 3.28 1.29 21.34
C TYR A 40 1.91 1.94 21.53
N LYS A 41 1.83 3.25 21.39
CA LYS A 41 0.58 4.01 21.54
C LYS A 41 0.26 4.78 20.27
N ILE A 42 -1.02 4.94 20.01
CA ILE A 42 -1.58 5.93 19.10
C ILE A 42 -2.65 6.67 19.90
N ARG A 43 -2.40 7.93 20.23
CA ARG A 43 -3.13 8.69 21.24
C ARG A 43 -3.16 7.90 22.56
N GLU A 44 -4.32 7.74 23.17
CA GLU A 44 -4.48 7.02 24.44
C GLU A 44 -4.59 5.49 24.27
N LYS A 45 -4.72 4.99 23.04
CA LYS A 45 -4.88 3.56 22.80
C LYS A 45 -3.53 2.85 22.71
N LYS A 46 -3.38 1.78 23.50
CA LYS A 46 -2.21 0.89 23.50
C LYS A 46 -2.39 -0.19 22.44
N TYR A 47 -1.31 -0.51 21.76
CA TYR A 47 -1.20 -1.58 20.78
C TYR A 47 0.01 -2.44 21.10
N LYS A 48 0.02 -3.65 20.60
CA LYS A 48 1.12 -4.59 20.78
C LYS A 48 1.50 -5.23 19.45
N VAL A 49 2.78 -5.23 19.15
CA VAL A 49 3.35 -6.01 18.04
C VAL A 49 3.24 -7.50 18.40
N PRO A 50 2.77 -8.36 17.48
CA PRO A 50 2.74 -9.81 17.74
C PRO A 50 4.10 -10.34 18.22
N ASN A 51 4.09 -11.25 19.15
CA ASN A 51 5.31 -11.86 19.68
C ASN A 51 5.69 -13.11 18.84
N ILE A 52 6.06 -12.86 17.59
CA ILE A 52 6.46 -13.89 16.61
C ILE A 52 7.84 -13.56 16.06
N LYS A 53 8.48 -14.52 15.38
CA LYS A 53 9.80 -14.32 14.75
C LYS A 53 9.77 -13.11 13.82
N MET A 54 10.81 -12.28 13.89
CA MET A 54 10.97 -11.11 13.03
C MET A 54 12.22 -11.26 12.16
N VAL A 55 12.11 -10.90 10.89
CA VAL A 55 13.20 -10.88 9.92
C VAL A 55 13.30 -9.48 9.33
N GLY A 56 14.52 -8.95 9.31
CA GLY A 56 14.78 -7.58 8.87
C GLY A 56 14.50 -6.54 9.96
N ASP A 57 14.73 -5.29 9.63
CA ASP A 57 14.61 -4.13 10.52
C ASP A 57 13.40 -3.28 10.12
N GLY A 58 12.41 -3.21 10.99
CA GLY A 58 11.28 -2.28 10.87
C GLY A 58 11.43 -1.13 11.86
N PHE A 59 11.01 0.05 11.48
CA PHE A 59 10.99 1.22 12.36
C PHE A 59 9.57 1.69 12.61
N LEU A 60 9.29 2.02 13.85
CA LEU A 60 7.98 2.54 14.25
C LEU A 60 7.69 3.83 13.48
N LEU A 61 6.53 3.89 12.84
CA LEU A 61 6.02 5.12 12.27
C LEU A 61 5.75 6.15 13.36
N ARG A 62 5.84 7.43 13.03
CA ARG A 62 5.44 8.51 13.93
C ARG A 62 3.94 8.44 14.19
N GLU A 63 3.54 8.82 15.38
CA GLU A 63 2.13 8.78 15.79
C GLU A 63 1.23 9.61 14.87
N ASP A 64 1.69 10.83 14.50
CA ASP A 64 0.95 11.71 13.59
C ASP A 64 0.75 11.08 12.21
N PHE A 65 1.72 10.29 11.74
CA PHE A 65 1.61 9.56 10.48
C PHE A 65 0.62 8.39 10.60
N MET A 66 0.68 7.61 11.68
CA MET A 66 -0.29 6.53 11.94
C MET A 66 -1.74 7.06 12.03
N ILE A 67 -1.93 8.26 12.59
CA ILE A 67 -3.23 8.94 12.61
C ILE A 67 -3.67 9.32 11.18
N LYS A 68 -2.74 9.80 10.35
CA LYS A 68 -3.04 10.15 8.95
C LYS A 68 -3.42 8.92 8.10
N ILE A 69 -2.76 7.78 8.28
CA ILE A 69 -3.15 6.52 7.61
C ILE A 69 -4.60 6.17 7.94
N ARG A 70 -4.97 6.17 9.23
CA ARG A 70 -6.34 5.89 9.68
C ARG A 70 -7.35 6.87 9.10
N ARG A 71 -7.00 8.16 9.07
CA ARG A 71 -7.84 9.20 8.50
C ARG A 71 -8.04 9.00 7.01
N LEU A 72 -6.98 8.72 6.25
CA LEU A 72 -7.06 8.44 4.82
C LEU A 72 -7.97 7.24 4.57
N TYR A 73 -7.79 6.13 5.32
CA TYR A 73 -8.64 4.96 5.20
C TYR A 73 -10.12 5.30 5.43
N LEU A 74 -10.45 5.97 6.54
CA LEU A 74 -11.84 6.31 6.89
C LEU A 74 -12.49 7.24 5.87
N MET A 75 -11.78 8.26 5.41
CA MET A 75 -12.28 9.18 4.38
C MET A 75 -12.58 8.43 3.08
N SER A 76 -11.66 7.56 2.65
CA SER A 76 -11.81 6.75 1.44
C SER A 76 -12.94 5.73 1.58
N TYR A 77 -13.04 5.04 2.71
CA TYR A 77 -14.12 4.10 3.00
C TYR A 77 -15.50 4.77 2.90
N LEU A 78 -15.67 5.93 3.54
CA LEU A 78 -16.93 6.67 3.51
C LEU A 78 -17.26 7.18 2.10
N PHE A 79 -16.24 7.64 1.37
CA PHE A 79 -16.39 8.07 -0.02
C PHE A 79 -16.88 6.91 -0.91
N PHE A 80 -16.17 5.77 -0.90
CA PHE A 80 -16.54 4.61 -1.71
C PHE A 80 -17.91 4.04 -1.33
N LYS A 81 -18.22 3.98 -0.04
CA LYS A 81 -19.55 3.58 0.44
C LYS A 81 -20.65 4.50 -0.10
N LYS A 82 -20.44 5.82 -0.07
CA LYS A 82 -21.40 6.80 -0.64
C LYS A 82 -21.57 6.65 -2.14
N LYS A 83 -20.52 6.27 -2.85
CA LYS A 83 -20.55 6.03 -4.31
C LYS A 83 -21.01 4.63 -4.70
N ASN A 84 -21.35 3.78 -3.73
CA ASN A 84 -21.69 2.38 -3.94
C ASN A 84 -20.59 1.59 -4.67
N ILE A 85 -19.34 1.92 -4.40
CA ILE A 85 -18.16 1.24 -4.93
C ILE A 85 -17.64 0.28 -3.85
N LEU A 86 -17.67 -1.02 -4.14
CA LEU A 86 -17.13 -2.03 -3.24
C LEU A 86 -15.60 -2.04 -3.35
N THR A 87 -14.94 -1.70 -2.23
CA THR A 87 -13.50 -1.82 -2.05
C THR A 87 -13.19 -2.69 -0.85
N TRP A 88 -12.07 -3.37 -0.84
CA TRP A 88 -11.62 -4.17 0.31
C TRP A 88 -10.10 -4.11 0.45
N VAL A 89 -9.60 -4.34 1.65
CA VAL A 89 -8.17 -4.32 1.94
C VAL A 89 -7.47 -5.55 1.37
N SER A 90 -6.22 -5.36 0.94
CA SER A 90 -5.36 -6.40 0.36
C SER A 90 -3.93 -6.28 0.88
N GLY A 91 -3.03 -7.10 0.39
CA GLY A 91 -1.59 -6.97 0.63
C GLY A 91 -1.20 -6.81 2.10
N GLY A 92 -0.28 -5.88 2.34
CA GLY A 92 0.20 -5.52 3.67
C GLY A 92 -0.90 -5.02 4.59
N THR A 93 -1.87 -4.28 4.05
CA THR A 93 -3.01 -3.77 4.81
C THR A 93 -3.92 -4.88 5.33
N LEU A 94 -4.25 -5.89 4.50
CA LEU A 94 -5.00 -7.07 4.96
C LEU A 94 -4.23 -7.83 6.04
N LEU A 95 -2.93 -8.06 5.81
CA LEU A 95 -2.06 -8.72 6.79
C LEU A 95 -2.05 -7.97 8.13
N GLY A 96 -2.00 -6.64 8.10
CA GLY A 96 -2.10 -5.80 9.28
C GLY A 96 -3.39 -6.05 10.05
N PHE A 97 -4.54 -5.95 9.41
CA PHE A 97 -5.83 -6.14 10.08
C PHE A 97 -6.05 -7.56 10.60
N ILE A 98 -5.59 -8.58 9.90
CA ILE A 98 -5.78 -9.98 10.34
C ILE A 98 -4.79 -10.35 11.45
N ARG A 99 -3.51 -10.02 11.30
CA ARG A 99 -2.44 -10.42 12.23
C ARG A 99 -2.28 -9.47 13.43
N HIS A 100 -2.30 -8.14 13.17
CA HIS A 100 -2.05 -7.11 14.18
C HIS A 100 -3.33 -6.50 14.73
N LYS A 101 -4.49 -6.80 14.14
CA LYS A 101 -5.79 -6.20 14.45
C LYS A 101 -5.81 -4.68 14.31
N THR A 102 -4.94 -4.15 13.47
CA THR A 102 -4.76 -2.74 13.14
C THR A 102 -3.82 -2.62 11.94
N PHE A 103 -3.54 -1.40 11.45
CA PHE A 103 -2.44 -1.17 10.52
C PHE A 103 -1.10 -1.59 11.14
N MET A 104 -0.21 -2.15 10.33
CA MET A 104 1.14 -2.46 10.82
C MET A 104 1.88 -1.17 11.16
N PRO A 105 2.58 -1.11 12.32
CA PRO A 105 3.18 0.15 12.78
C PRO A 105 4.47 0.56 12.04
N TRP A 106 4.82 -0.14 10.99
CA TRP A 106 5.96 0.17 10.09
C TRP A 106 5.56 0.28 8.62
N ASP A 107 4.28 0.04 8.29
CA ASP A 107 3.73 0.07 6.95
C ASP A 107 3.20 1.46 6.64
N ASP A 108 3.65 2.08 5.55
CA ASP A 108 3.44 3.50 5.29
C ASP A 108 2.40 3.79 4.20
N ASP A 109 1.75 2.76 3.69
CA ASP A 109 0.69 2.85 2.68
C ASP A 109 -0.54 2.01 3.02
N ILE A 110 -1.51 2.06 2.13
CA ILE A 110 -2.75 1.28 2.21
C ILE A 110 -2.98 0.61 0.86
N ASP A 111 -3.05 -0.72 0.87
CA ASP A 111 -3.40 -1.52 -0.30
C ASP A 111 -4.88 -1.90 -0.30
N MET A 112 -5.56 -1.67 -1.41
CA MET A 112 -6.95 -2.05 -1.61
C MET A 112 -7.19 -2.65 -2.99
N HIS A 113 -8.28 -3.42 -3.09
CA HIS A 113 -8.81 -3.88 -4.37
C HIS A 113 -10.23 -3.36 -4.60
N THR A 114 -10.59 -3.26 -5.87
CA THR A 114 -11.96 -3.06 -6.35
C THR A 114 -12.17 -3.81 -7.67
N PHE A 115 -13.42 -4.01 -8.08
CA PHE A 115 -13.73 -4.64 -9.36
C PHE A 115 -13.50 -3.70 -10.54
N ILE A 116 -13.13 -4.29 -11.70
CA ILE A 116 -12.82 -3.59 -12.96
C ILE A 116 -13.97 -2.71 -13.46
N GLU A 117 -15.20 -3.06 -13.14
CA GLU A 117 -16.40 -2.32 -13.53
C GLU A 117 -16.38 -0.87 -13.02
N ASN A 118 -15.63 -0.60 -11.96
CA ASN A 118 -15.46 0.74 -11.41
C ASN A 118 -14.39 1.57 -12.15
N LYS A 119 -13.59 0.94 -13.02
CA LYS A 119 -12.40 1.57 -13.65
C LYS A 119 -12.76 2.82 -14.45
N SER A 120 -13.79 2.77 -15.30
CA SER A 120 -14.18 3.91 -16.15
C SER A 120 -14.54 5.15 -15.33
N TYR A 121 -15.27 4.98 -14.22
CA TYR A 121 -15.56 6.09 -13.31
C TYR A 121 -14.31 6.55 -12.57
N MET A 122 -13.51 5.64 -12.04
CA MET A 122 -12.32 5.98 -11.23
C MET A 122 -11.20 6.64 -12.05
N PHE A 123 -11.24 6.53 -13.39
CA PHE A 123 -10.32 7.24 -14.31
C PHE A 123 -10.92 8.51 -14.92
N SER A 124 -12.14 8.91 -14.52
CA SER A 124 -12.82 10.08 -15.07
C SER A 124 -12.48 11.36 -14.30
N GLU A 125 -12.62 12.51 -14.96
CA GLU A 125 -12.54 13.83 -14.29
C GLU A 125 -13.61 13.97 -13.20
N GLN A 126 -14.80 13.37 -13.39
CA GLN A 126 -15.85 13.36 -12.37
C GLN A 126 -15.37 12.71 -11.07
N PHE A 127 -14.56 11.66 -11.14
CA PHE A 127 -13.99 11.04 -9.95
C PHE A 127 -13.04 11.98 -9.22
N LYS A 128 -12.16 12.68 -9.95
CA LYS A 128 -11.24 13.67 -9.39
C LYS A 128 -12.02 14.79 -8.68
N ASP A 129 -13.06 15.33 -9.33
CA ASP A 129 -13.92 16.36 -8.76
C ASP A 129 -14.64 15.89 -7.51
N ASP A 130 -15.10 14.64 -7.49
CA ASP A 130 -15.80 14.06 -6.35
C ASP A 130 -14.86 13.80 -5.16
N LEU A 131 -13.61 13.40 -5.43
CA LEU A 131 -12.57 13.29 -4.41
C LEU A 131 -12.22 14.64 -3.81
N ASP A 132 -12.05 15.66 -4.66
CA ASP A 132 -11.72 17.02 -4.23
C ASP A 132 -12.72 17.58 -3.22
N LYS A 133 -14.02 17.35 -3.44
CA LYS A 133 -15.12 17.75 -2.55
C LYS A 133 -15.03 17.17 -1.13
N VAL A 134 -14.32 16.04 -0.99
CA VAL A 134 -14.12 15.37 0.31
C VAL A 134 -12.70 15.50 0.85
N GLY A 135 -11.85 16.31 0.23
CA GLY A 135 -10.47 16.55 0.66
C GLY A 135 -9.52 15.39 0.34
N LEU A 136 -9.85 14.61 -0.68
CA LEU A 136 -8.98 13.59 -1.25
C LEU A 136 -8.52 14.04 -2.64
N GLU A 137 -7.42 13.49 -3.11
CA GLU A 137 -6.95 13.64 -4.48
C GLU A 137 -6.45 12.30 -5.02
N CYS A 138 -6.56 12.16 -6.33
CA CYS A 138 -6.11 10.99 -7.05
C CYS A 138 -4.89 11.36 -7.90
N LEU A 139 -3.83 10.64 -7.70
CA LEU A 139 -2.74 10.57 -8.64
C LEU A 139 -3.09 9.44 -9.61
N ILE A 140 -3.71 9.77 -10.71
CA ILE A 140 -3.77 8.82 -11.82
C ILE A 140 -2.32 8.67 -12.23
N MET A 141 -1.80 7.48 -12.05
CA MET A 141 -0.53 7.12 -12.64
C MET A 141 -0.77 6.95 -14.14
N GLU A 142 -0.97 8.10 -14.80
CA GLU A 142 -0.85 8.20 -16.23
C GLU A 142 0.61 7.91 -16.54
N GLY A 143 0.89 6.60 -16.67
CA GLY A 143 2.21 6.19 -17.07
C GLY A 143 2.56 6.86 -18.35
N LEU A 144 3.78 7.35 -18.42
CA LEU A 144 4.54 7.53 -19.62
C LEU A 144 4.03 6.60 -20.71
N THR A 145 3.35 7.12 -21.74
CA THR A 145 2.82 6.43 -22.91
C THR A 145 2.35 4.97 -22.71
N GLU A 146 1.32 4.51 -23.38
CA GLU A 146 0.72 3.16 -23.23
C GLU A 146 1.73 2.01 -23.20
N GLU A 147 2.92 2.18 -23.76
CA GLU A 147 4.00 1.18 -23.82
C GLU A 147 4.92 1.16 -22.58
N LYS A 148 4.94 2.21 -21.76
CA LYS A 148 5.87 2.34 -20.62
C LYS A 148 5.21 2.49 -19.25
N SER A 149 3.88 2.46 -19.16
CA SER A 149 3.16 2.57 -17.91
C SER A 149 3.27 1.27 -17.12
N HIS A 150 4.08 1.29 -16.08
CA HIS A 150 4.19 0.18 -15.12
C HIS A 150 2.94 0.01 -14.24
N TYR A 151 1.92 0.87 -14.38
CA TYR A 151 0.71 0.90 -13.56
C TYR A 151 -0.59 0.88 -14.38
N LYS A 152 -0.73 -0.11 -15.26
CA LYS A 152 -1.93 -0.22 -16.11
C LYS A 152 -3.24 -0.56 -15.37
N GLY A 153 -3.23 -0.83 -14.08
CA GLY A 153 -4.38 -1.38 -13.37
C GLY A 153 -4.70 -0.78 -12.01
N GLY A 154 -4.08 0.33 -11.59
CA GLY A 154 -4.27 0.89 -10.26
C GLY A 154 -4.47 2.39 -10.22
N ILE A 155 -4.96 2.88 -9.09
CA ILE A 155 -5.10 4.30 -8.75
C ILE A 155 -4.42 4.54 -7.42
N ARG A 156 -3.59 5.58 -7.34
CA ARG A 156 -3.05 6.07 -6.08
C ARG A 156 -3.87 7.24 -5.57
N MET A 157 -4.34 7.16 -4.35
CA MET A 157 -5.09 8.23 -3.67
C MET A 157 -4.34 8.74 -2.45
N ARG A 158 -4.59 10.00 -2.09
CA ARG A 158 -4.07 10.60 -0.86
C ARG A 158 -4.99 11.70 -0.34
N MET A 159 -4.75 12.16 0.86
CA MET A 159 -5.39 13.38 1.36
C MET A 159 -4.83 14.60 0.63
N LYS A 160 -5.70 15.52 0.21
CA LYS A 160 -5.32 16.75 -0.49
C LYS A 160 -4.32 17.57 0.32
N GLY A 161 -3.24 17.98 -0.33
CA GLY A 161 -2.14 18.74 0.30
C GLY A 161 -1.14 17.91 1.11
N TYR A 162 -1.25 16.58 1.11
CA TYR A 162 -0.28 15.69 1.75
C TYR A 162 0.37 14.77 0.72
N LYS A 163 1.69 14.65 0.73
CA LYS A 163 2.37 13.67 -0.12
C LYS A 163 2.14 12.23 0.36
N ASN A 164 2.14 12.01 1.68
CA ASN A 164 1.98 10.71 2.33
C ASN A 164 1.05 10.84 3.56
N PRO A 165 0.37 9.75 3.99
CA PRO A 165 0.34 8.41 3.39
C PRO A 165 -0.43 8.37 2.08
N VAL A 166 -0.22 7.28 1.32
CA VAL A 166 -0.94 6.98 0.08
C VAL A 166 -1.81 5.74 0.23
N MET A 167 -2.79 5.61 -0.64
CA MET A 167 -3.64 4.44 -0.79
C MET A 167 -3.60 3.99 -2.24
N ASP A 168 -3.14 2.76 -2.46
CA ASP A 168 -3.11 2.13 -3.76
C ASP A 168 -4.33 1.22 -3.93
N ILE A 169 -5.05 1.40 -5.03
CA ILE A 169 -6.26 0.64 -5.36
C ILE A 169 -6.04 -0.08 -6.67
N PHE A 170 -6.04 -1.39 -6.61
CA PHE A 170 -5.83 -2.26 -7.75
C PHE A 170 -7.17 -2.84 -8.24
N PHE A 171 -7.28 -3.01 -9.55
CA PHE A 171 -8.47 -3.59 -10.15
C PHE A 171 -8.36 -5.10 -10.24
N VAL A 172 -9.47 -5.76 -10.00
CA VAL A 172 -9.62 -7.20 -10.19
C VAL A 172 -10.80 -7.49 -11.10
N GLU A 173 -10.73 -8.61 -11.81
CA GLU A 173 -11.76 -9.08 -12.71
C GLU A 173 -12.22 -10.47 -12.31
N LYS A 174 -13.53 -10.69 -12.35
CA LYS A 174 -14.11 -12.02 -12.17
C LYS A 174 -14.15 -12.76 -13.49
N VAL A 175 -13.40 -13.88 -13.57
CA VAL A 175 -13.31 -14.73 -14.74
C VAL A 175 -13.74 -16.16 -14.38
N GLY A 176 -14.98 -16.52 -14.70
CA GLY A 176 -15.53 -17.82 -14.32
C GLY A 176 -15.59 -18.00 -12.80
N ASN A 177 -14.90 -19.01 -12.28
CA ASN A 177 -14.84 -19.31 -10.84
C ASN A 177 -13.63 -18.68 -10.11
N GLU A 178 -12.95 -17.76 -10.77
CA GLU A 178 -11.76 -17.07 -10.24
C GLU A 178 -11.93 -15.56 -10.28
N VAL A 179 -11.18 -14.88 -9.41
CA VAL A 179 -10.95 -13.44 -9.47
C VAL A 179 -9.47 -13.22 -9.71
N LYS A 180 -9.15 -12.40 -10.70
CA LYS A 180 -7.77 -12.12 -11.15
C LYS A 180 -7.46 -10.65 -10.97
N LYS A 181 -6.30 -10.33 -10.42
CA LYS A 181 -5.77 -8.98 -10.48
C LYS A 181 -5.38 -8.65 -11.91
N ILE A 182 -5.76 -7.47 -12.39
CA ILE A 182 -5.61 -7.11 -13.81
C ILE A 182 -4.21 -6.65 -14.15
N GLU A 183 -3.31 -6.62 -13.21
CA GLU A 183 -2.01 -6.08 -13.45
C GLU A 183 -0.87 -7.04 -13.52
N ASN A 184 -0.06 -6.76 -14.53
CA ASN A 184 1.30 -7.24 -14.60
C ASN A 184 2.24 -6.10 -14.22
N TRP A 185 2.84 -6.18 -13.06
CA TRP A 185 4.12 -5.55 -12.81
C TRP A 185 5.13 -6.27 -13.70
N ASN A 186 5.17 -5.91 -14.96
CA ASN A 186 6.21 -6.40 -15.87
C ASN A 186 7.49 -5.63 -15.59
N THR A 187 8.16 -5.98 -14.51
CA THR A 187 9.59 -5.83 -14.43
C THR A 187 10.17 -7.07 -15.08
N GLU A 188 10.62 -6.96 -16.32
CA GLU A 188 11.42 -8.00 -16.97
C GLU A 188 12.51 -8.43 -15.99
N GLY A 189 12.44 -9.70 -15.55
CA GLY A 189 13.46 -10.34 -14.73
C GLY A 189 13.22 -10.49 -13.24
N ASN A 190 12.12 -10.00 -12.65
CA ASN A 190 11.80 -10.27 -11.26
C ASN A 190 10.66 -11.30 -11.14
N GLU A 191 10.95 -12.40 -10.44
CA GLU A 191 10.03 -13.50 -10.12
C GLU A 191 8.84 -13.11 -9.22
N TYR A 192 8.66 -11.83 -8.91
CA TYR A 192 7.50 -11.26 -8.21
C TYR A 192 6.27 -11.06 -9.09
N ASN A 193 6.17 -11.82 -10.19
CA ASN A 193 4.92 -12.03 -10.91
C ASN A 193 3.99 -12.92 -10.07
N LEU A 194 3.56 -12.38 -8.93
CA LEU A 194 2.41 -12.92 -8.22
C LEU A 194 1.21 -12.70 -9.15
N LYS A 195 0.89 -13.71 -9.93
CA LYS A 195 -0.40 -13.83 -10.59
C LYS A 195 -1.42 -13.96 -9.48
N GLU A 196 -1.82 -12.82 -8.90
CA GLU A 196 -2.82 -12.80 -7.86
C GLU A 196 -4.14 -13.23 -8.47
N THR A 197 -4.40 -14.52 -8.35
CA THR A 197 -5.62 -15.18 -8.79
C THR A 197 -6.17 -15.98 -7.63
N TRP A 198 -7.41 -15.73 -7.30
CA TRP A 198 -8.10 -16.37 -6.18
C TRP A 198 -9.36 -17.07 -6.66
N LYS A 199 -9.69 -18.19 -6.05
CA LYS A 199 -11.02 -18.79 -6.23
C LYS A 199 -12.08 -17.84 -5.67
N ASN A 200 -13.25 -17.76 -6.34
CA ASN A 200 -14.35 -16.90 -5.92
C ASN A 200 -14.72 -17.07 -4.44
N ASN A 201 -14.75 -18.30 -3.94
CA ASN A 201 -15.13 -18.58 -2.55
C ASN A 201 -14.07 -18.18 -1.51
N ILE A 202 -12.84 -17.88 -1.91
CA ILE A 202 -11.81 -17.29 -1.03
C ILE A 202 -12.05 -15.80 -0.89
N LEU A 203 -12.34 -15.13 -1.99
CA LEU A 203 -12.53 -13.70 -2.01
C LEU A 203 -13.96 -13.29 -1.63
N LEU A 204 -14.97 -13.94 -2.20
CA LEU A 204 -16.38 -13.55 -2.11
C LEU A 204 -17.19 -14.43 -1.16
N PRO A 205 -18.21 -13.87 -0.46
CA PRO A 205 -18.55 -12.43 -0.41
C PRO A 205 -17.53 -11.62 0.40
N ILE A 206 -17.31 -10.36 0.01
CA ILE A 206 -16.55 -9.43 0.86
C ILE A 206 -17.34 -9.19 2.15
N LYS A 207 -16.66 -9.21 3.29
CA LYS A 207 -17.27 -9.05 4.63
C LYS A 207 -16.82 -7.74 5.24
N GLY A 208 -17.75 -7.03 5.87
CA GLY A 208 -17.44 -5.87 6.70
C GLY A 208 -17.18 -6.32 8.14
N GLU A 209 -15.96 -6.18 8.61
CA GLU A 209 -15.56 -6.50 9.99
C GLU A 209 -15.26 -5.21 10.76
N PHE A 210 -15.59 -5.20 12.06
CA PHE A 210 -15.28 -4.06 12.92
C PHE A 210 -13.94 -4.31 13.63
N ILE A 211 -12.89 -3.67 13.13
CA ILE A 211 -11.52 -3.85 13.62
C ILE A 211 -10.94 -2.48 13.97
N ASP A 212 -10.39 -2.34 15.15
CA ASP A 212 -9.69 -1.15 15.62
C ASP A 212 -10.52 0.15 15.54
N GLY A 213 -11.82 0.04 15.78
CA GLY A 213 -12.75 1.18 15.74
C GLY A 213 -13.21 1.59 14.33
N MET A 214 -12.90 0.77 13.32
CA MET A 214 -13.24 1.04 11.92
C MET A 214 -13.96 -0.16 11.30
N THR A 215 -14.90 0.10 10.38
CA THR A 215 -15.40 -0.95 9.50
C THR A 215 -14.36 -1.21 8.41
N VAL A 216 -13.90 -2.45 8.31
CA VAL A 216 -12.91 -2.89 7.33
C VAL A 216 -13.53 -3.96 6.45
N ASN A 217 -13.58 -3.73 5.16
CA ASN A 217 -13.99 -4.74 4.20
C ASN A 217 -12.83 -5.70 3.95
N ILE A 218 -13.05 -6.98 4.23
CA ILE A 218 -12.06 -8.05 4.08
C ILE A 218 -12.59 -9.17 3.18
N PRO A 219 -11.72 -9.97 2.55
CA PRO A 219 -12.10 -11.18 1.83
C PRO A 219 -12.89 -12.17 2.69
N ASN A 220 -13.65 -13.05 2.04
CA ASN A 220 -14.42 -14.09 2.73
C ASN A 220 -13.56 -15.00 3.60
N LYS A 221 -12.37 -15.36 3.11
CA LYS A 221 -11.40 -16.23 3.79
C LYS A 221 -10.03 -15.56 3.81
N PRO A 222 -9.84 -14.56 4.68
CA PRO A 222 -8.66 -13.73 4.67
C PRO A 222 -7.37 -14.53 4.98
N GLU A 223 -7.43 -15.54 5.85
CA GLU A 223 -6.28 -16.38 6.19
C GLU A 223 -5.83 -17.22 4.99
N GLU A 224 -6.77 -17.83 4.23
CA GLU A 224 -6.44 -18.56 3.01
C GLU A 224 -5.80 -17.64 1.97
N MET A 225 -6.32 -16.41 1.83
CA MET A 225 -5.76 -15.41 0.92
C MET A 225 -4.34 -15.01 1.33
N LEU A 226 -4.10 -14.77 2.62
CA LEU A 226 -2.77 -14.45 3.14
C LEU A 226 -1.78 -15.60 2.97
N THR A 227 -2.24 -16.85 3.14
CA THR A 227 -1.42 -18.02 2.87
C THR A 227 -1.00 -18.11 1.40
N LEU A 228 -1.91 -17.81 0.47
CA LEU A 228 -1.58 -17.77 -0.96
C LEU A 228 -0.60 -16.63 -1.33
N GLN A 229 -0.69 -15.47 -0.64
CA GLN A 229 0.15 -14.31 -0.93
C GLN A 229 1.53 -14.39 -0.27
N TYR A 230 1.59 -14.86 0.98
CA TYR A 230 2.78 -14.77 1.84
C TYR A 230 3.33 -16.12 2.30
N GLY A 231 2.68 -17.25 1.92
CA GLY A 231 3.07 -18.59 2.37
C GLY A 231 2.49 -18.98 3.73
N GLU A 232 2.73 -20.23 4.13
CA GLU A 232 2.16 -20.86 5.34
C GLU A 232 2.65 -20.25 6.67
N ASP A 233 3.68 -19.45 6.63
CA ASP A 233 4.30 -18.85 7.80
C ASP A 233 3.93 -17.38 8.02
N TRP A 234 2.99 -16.81 7.25
CA TRP A 234 2.59 -15.41 7.33
C TRP A 234 2.19 -14.95 8.74
N ASN A 235 1.67 -15.84 9.57
CA ASN A 235 1.29 -15.57 10.95
C ASN A 235 2.35 -15.96 12.00
N LYS A 236 3.49 -16.54 11.57
CA LYS A 236 4.60 -17.00 12.44
C LYS A 236 5.85 -16.14 12.26
N VAL A 237 6.00 -15.48 11.11
CA VAL A 237 7.16 -14.67 10.76
C VAL A 237 6.71 -13.28 10.30
N MET A 238 7.35 -12.23 10.83
CA MET A 238 7.18 -10.85 10.36
C MET A 238 8.39 -10.46 9.51
N TYR A 239 8.17 -10.15 8.25
CA TYR A 239 9.17 -9.58 7.38
C TYR A 239 9.00 -8.06 7.37
N CYS A 240 10.00 -7.33 7.86
CA CYS A 240 9.96 -5.87 8.03
C CYS A 240 10.84 -5.11 7.03
N SER A 241 11.53 -5.81 6.14
CA SER A 241 12.47 -5.24 5.19
C SER A 241 11.84 -5.08 3.82
N HIS A 242 11.02 -4.05 3.65
CA HIS A 242 10.80 -3.49 2.32
C HIS A 242 11.43 -2.11 2.28
N PRO A 243 12.16 -1.75 1.20
CA PRO A 243 12.47 -0.35 0.97
C PRO A 243 11.13 0.40 0.92
N PRO A 244 11.06 1.62 1.47
CA PRO A 244 9.82 2.41 1.39
C PRO A 244 9.40 2.56 -0.07
N HIS A 245 8.14 2.30 -0.34
CA HIS A 245 7.55 2.42 -1.68
C HIS A 245 7.66 3.82 -2.25
N THR A 246 7.82 4.82 -1.39
CA THR A 246 7.88 6.25 -1.74
C THR A 246 9.07 6.65 -2.60
N LEU A 247 10.20 5.92 -2.55
CA LEU A 247 11.42 6.36 -3.21
C LEU A 247 11.42 6.22 -4.73
N ALA A 248 10.87 5.14 -5.22
CA ALA A 248 10.84 4.90 -6.66
C ALA A 248 9.96 5.94 -7.39
N PHE A 249 8.93 6.43 -6.70
CA PHE A 249 7.96 7.38 -7.26
C PHE A 249 8.37 8.83 -7.11
N ASP A 250 8.88 9.24 -5.94
CA ASP A 250 9.38 10.60 -5.73
C ASP A 250 10.59 10.91 -6.65
N LEU A 251 11.39 9.90 -7.00
CA LEU A 251 12.48 10.05 -7.97
C LEU A 251 11.99 10.20 -9.40
N LEU A 252 10.94 9.49 -9.78
CA LEU A 252 10.33 9.64 -11.10
C LEU A 252 9.65 11.00 -11.23
N ASP A 253 8.91 11.45 -10.22
CA ASP A 253 8.32 12.80 -10.18
C ASP A 253 9.39 13.91 -10.19
N PHE A 254 10.55 13.69 -9.57
CA PHE A 254 11.65 14.66 -9.56
C PHE A 254 12.42 14.74 -10.88
N ILE A 255 12.49 13.64 -11.62
CA ILE A 255 13.21 13.59 -12.92
C ILE A 255 12.36 14.14 -14.07
N TRP A 256 11.02 14.16 -13.92
CA TRP A 256 10.09 14.52 -15.02
C TRP A 256 9.34 15.85 -14.80
N HIS A 257 9.59 16.57 -13.72
CA HIS A 257 9.20 17.96 -13.47
C HIS A 257 10.43 18.86 -13.36
#